data_d2dec912f68d9bc5f939c0bb0cc99ea0
#
_entry.id   d2dec912f68d9bc5f939c0bb0cc99ea0
#
_cell.length_a   1.000
_cell.length_b   1.000
_cell.length_c   1.000
_cell.angle_alpha   90.00
_cell.angle_beta   90.00
_cell.angle_gamma   90.00
#
_symmetry.space_group_name_H-M   'P 1'
#
loop_
_entity.id
_entity.type
_entity.pdbx_description
1 polymer ?
#
loop_
_entity_poly.entity_id
_entity_poly.type
_entity_poly.pdbx_seq_one_letter_code
_entity_poly.pdbx_strand_id
1 'polypeptide(L)'
;MEFNFTGSSKPRRTINLSGEVQKPVSALAADARSQREDRRRQKIRASAATRIQAAYRAYATSKAMRNTFAAEFDRLWQNSQRTPSDWVQLTRCLVMAHSRQPSKLHSHRMAAWANDVCGASLWTKPELHACNVLFFMVARRMIFALQYTPDLDVSDARAMILFLLWLQSDSYTTEEQRRAALYMLRFGLHSAIRQCILTFPKEATEECVALSLRPLVLFPEPTTEFAEKLDESASVSPRSIFIRSFVSDILTL
;
A
#
# COMPACT_ATOMS: atom_id res chain seq x y z
N MET A 1 8.74 12.70 67.28
CA MET A 1 9.25 13.81 66.41
C MET A 1 8.08 14.31 65.60
N GLU A 2 7.50 15.44 65.95
CA GLU A 2 6.39 16.05 65.27
C GLU A 2 6.92 16.91 64.12
N PHE A 3 6.58 16.55 62.88
CA PHE A 3 6.90 17.37 61.73
C PHE A 3 5.80 18.41 61.53
N ASN A 4 6.06 19.64 61.95
CA ASN A 4 5.21 20.78 61.66
C ASN A 4 5.39 21.25 60.20
N PHE A 5 4.48 20.83 59.32
CA PHE A 5 4.35 21.37 57.95
C PHE A 5 3.58 22.70 57.95
N THR A 6 4.04 23.69 58.66
CA THR A 6 3.55 25.06 58.49
C THR A 6 4.45 25.76 57.48
N GLY A 7 4.04 25.84 56.20
CA GLY A 7 4.75 26.31 55.00
C GLY A 7 5.50 27.67 55.02
N SER A 8 6.07 28.09 56.15
CA SER A 8 6.99 29.23 56.27
C SER A 8 8.39 28.75 56.60
N SER A 9 9.08 28.14 55.67
CA SER A 9 10.53 28.01 55.79
C SER A 9 11.18 29.36 55.57
N LYS A 10 11.58 30.04 56.64
CA LYS A 10 12.53 31.15 56.53
C LYS A 10 13.75 30.65 55.74
N PRO A 11 14.19 31.34 54.69
CA PRO A 11 15.36 30.91 53.94
C PRO A 11 16.54 30.84 54.88
N ARG A 12 17.07 29.63 55.15
CA ARG A 12 18.35 29.47 55.83
C ARG A 12 19.39 30.22 55.02
N ARG A 13 19.96 31.28 55.61
CA ARG A 13 21.14 31.93 55.07
C ARG A 13 22.26 30.89 55.05
N THR A 14 22.48 30.27 53.92
CA THR A 14 23.69 29.48 53.69
C THR A 14 24.85 30.44 53.63
N ILE A 15 25.68 30.45 54.64
CA ILE A 15 26.96 31.19 54.66
C ILE A 15 27.84 30.50 53.64
N ASN A 16 28.04 31.18 52.48
CA ASN A 16 28.89 30.68 51.43
C ASN A 16 30.35 30.99 51.79
N LEU A 17 31.06 30.01 52.36
CA LEU A 17 32.44 30.11 52.73
C LEU A 17 33.43 30.23 51.57
N SER A 18 32.96 30.08 50.31
CA SER A 18 33.79 30.14 49.12
C SER A 18 33.97 31.55 48.52
N GLY A 19 33.38 32.58 49.13
CA GLY A 19 33.53 33.97 48.62
C GLY A 19 32.80 34.27 47.30
N GLU A 20 32.02 33.35 46.79
CA GLU A 20 31.20 33.60 45.59
C GLU A 20 30.09 34.58 45.85
N VAL A 21 29.94 35.59 45.00
CA VAL A 21 28.87 36.58 45.04
C VAL A 21 27.52 35.86 44.91
N GLN A 22 26.68 35.93 45.95
CA GLN A 22 25.35 35.33 45.89
C GLN A 22 24.54 35.98 44.74
N LYS A 23 24.20 35.18 43.73
CA LYS A 23 23.31 35.65 42.67
C LYS A 23 21.97 36.07 43.26
N PRO A 24 21.36 37.17 42.83
CA PRO A 24 20.04 37.56 43.28
C PRO A 24 19.00 36.46 42.99
N VAL A 25 18.02 36.31 43.86
CA VAL A 25 16.99 35.25 43.77
C VAL A 25 16.30 35.21 42.39
N SER A 26 16.12 36.39 41.77
CA SER A 26 15.58 36.53 40.41
C SER A 26 16.48 35.88 39.36
N ALA A 27 17.79 36.00 39.46
CA ALA A 27 18.75 35.38 38.56
C ALA A 27 18.78 33.85 38.75
N LEU A 28 18.71 33.35 39.99
CA LEU A 28 18.61 31.90 40.25
C LEU A 28 17.31 31.31 39.70
N ALA A 29 16.20 32.04 39.80
CA ALA A 29 14.92 31.63 39.21
C ALA A 29 14.96 31.61 37.68
N ALA A 30 15.63 32.58 37.07
CA ALA A 30 15.83 32.63 35.60
C ALA A 30 16.73 31.47 35.15
N ASP A 31 17.84 31.21 35.81
CA ASP A 31 18.74 30.08 35.52
C ASP A 31 17.99 28.73 35.65
N ALA A 32 17.16 28.58 36.68
CA ALA A 32 16.36 27.36 36.87
C ALA A 32 15.31 27.16 35.77
N ARG A 33 14.68 28.25 35.26
CA ARG A 33 13.75 28.20 34.12
C ARG A 33 14.48 27.79 32.83
N SER A 34 15.62 28.44 32.55
CA SER A 34 16.44 28.11 31.38
C SER A 34 16.86 26.65 31.39
N GLN A 35 17.35 26.14 32.53
CA GLN A 35 17.72 24.72 32.66
C GLN A 35 16.54 23.74 32.46
N ARG A 36 15.32 24.14 32.89
CA ARG A 36 14.12 23.33 32.64
C ARG A 36 13.76 23.31 31.15
N GLU A 37 13.85 24.44 30.49
CA GLU A 37 13.60 24.53 29.03
C GLU A 37 14.65 23.73 28.26
N ASP A 38 15.91 23.84 28.59
CA ASP A 38 16.99 23.08 27.96
C ASP A 38 16.79 21.57 28.11
N ARG A 39 16.45 21.12 29.32
CA ARG A 39 16.10 19.71 29.56
C ARG A 39 14.85 19.28 28.71
N ARG A 40 13.85 20.14 28.60
CA ARG A 40 12.67 19.89 27.78
C ARG A 40 13.05 19.79 26.30
N ARG A 41 13.87 20.72 25.80
CA ARG A 41 14.38 20.71 24.42
C ARG A 41 15.21 19.46 24.15
N GLN A 42 16.08 19.06 25.09
CA GLN A 42 16.88 17.84 24.97
C GLN A 42 16.00 16.58 24.92
N LYS A 43 14.96 16.48 25.76
CA LYS A 43 13.99 15.36 25.71
C LYS A 43 13.26 15.30 24.39
N ILE A 44 12.82 16.43 23.84
CA ILE A 44 12.14 16.49 22.54
C ILE A 44 13.10 16.02 21.43
N ARG A 45 14.35 16.52 21.43
CA ARG A 45 15.36 16.12 20.44
C ARG A 45 15.69 14.63 20.54
N ALA A 46 15.87 14.10 21.75
CA ALA A 46 16.13 12.68 21.97
C ALA A 46 14.97 11.79 21.49
N SER A 47 13.72 12.18 21.79
CA SER A 47 12.53 11.48 21.31
C SER A 47 12.41 11.53 19.79
N ALA A 48 12.67 12.67 19.17
CA ALA A 48 12.67 12.80 17.72
C ALA A 48 13.76 11.94 17.07
N ALA A 49 14.97 11.95 17.59
CA ALA A 49 16.08 11.12 17.13
C ALA A 49 15.73 9.62 17.19
N THR A 50 15.14 9.17 18.31
CA THR A 50 14.69 7.77 18.47
C THR A 50 13.66 7.39 17.43
N ARG A 51 12.66 8.27 17.16
CA ARG A 51 11.64 8.03 16.13
C ARG A 51 12.25 7.93 14.73
N ILE A 52 13.17 8.84 14.40
CA ILE A 52 13.87 8.83 13.10
C ILE A 52 14.68 7.54 12.94
N GLN A 53 15.44 7.15 13.98
CA GLN A 53 16.22 5.90 13.96
C GLN A 53 15.32 4.67 13.81
N ALA A 54 14.19 4.61 14.54
CA ALA A 54 13.22 3.51 14.41
C ALA A 54 12.63 3.44 12.99
N ALA A 55 12.22 4.58 12.43
CA ALA A 55 11.71 4.65 11.06
C ALA A 55 12.76 4.22 10.03
N TYR A 56 14.02 4.67 10.19
CA TYR A 56 15.10 4.27 9.30
C TYR A 56 15.39 2.76 9.39
N ARG A 57 15.46 2.19 10.59
CA ARG A 57 15.65 0.74 10.76
C ARG A 57 14.51 -0.05 10.12
N ALA A 58 13.25 0.34 10.34
CA ALA A 58 12.09 -0.29 9.72
C ALA A 58 12.15 -0.22 8.19
N TYR A 59 12.53 0.95 7.64
CA TYR A 59 12.72 1.12 6.20
C TYR A 59 13.84 0.21 5.66
N ALA A 60 15.01 0.20 6.30
CA ALA A 60 16.15 -0.61 5.89
C ALA A 60 15.83 -2.10 5.91
N THR A 61 15.19 -2.58 6.99
CA THR A 61 14.73 -3.97 7.11
C THR A 61 13.72 -4.32 6.02
N SER A 62 12.70 -3.47 5.80
CA SER A 62 11.70 -3.68 4.76
C SER A 62 12.31 -3.68 3.36
N LYS A 63 13.31 -2.84 3.11
CA LYS A 63 14.05 -2.81 1.83
C LYS A 63 14.87 -4.09 1.63
N ALA A 64 15.57 -4.54 2.67
CA ALA A 64 16.34 -5.80 2.62
C ALA A 64 15.42 -7.00 2.34
N MET A 65 14.30 -7.12 3.05
CA MET A 65 13.32 -8.18 2.81
C MET A 65 12.76 -8.16 1.39
N ARG A 66 12.39 -6.99 0.86
CA ARG A 66 11.92 -6.87 -0.54
C ARG A 66 12.97 -7.36 -1.53
N ASN A 67 14.24 -6.99 -1.33
CA ASN A 67 15.32 -7.44 -2.19
C ASN A 67 15.52 -8.96 -2.12
N THR A 68 15.39 -9.56 -0.93
CA THR A 68 15.46 -11.02 -0.76
C THR A 68 14.33 -11.71 -1.52
N PHE A 69 13.09 -11.23 -1.41
CA PHE A 69 11.97 -11.79 -2.16
C PHE A 69 12.09 -11.59 -3.67
N ALA A 70 12.64 -10.46 -4.11
CA ALA A 70 12.92 -10.21 -5.52
C ALA A 70 13.99 -11.19 -6.08
N ALA A 71 15.06 -11.42 -5.33
CA ALA A 71 16.09 -12.38 -5.71
C ALA A 71 15.55 -13.83 -5.70
N GLU A 72 14.71 -14.17 -4.74
CA GLU A 72 14.07 -15.50 -4.69
C GLU A 72 13.10 -15.69 -5.86
N PHE A 73 12.36 -14.65 -6.26
CA PHE A 73 11.54 -14.67 -7.46
C PHE A 73 12.42 -15.00 -8.70
N ASP A 74 13.52 -14.27 -8.88
CA ASP A 74 14.41 -14.47 -10.03
C ASP A 74 15.01 -15.89 -10.03
N ARG A 75 15.37 -16.44 -8.87
CA ARG A 75 15.88 -17.79 -8.72
C ARG A 75 14.82 -18.85 -9.12
N LEU A 76 13.59 -18.70 -8.64
CA LEU A 76 12.48 -19.60 -8.98
C LEU A 76 12.06 -19.44 -10.45
N TRP A 77 12.16 -18.24 -10.97
CA TRP A 77 11.78 -17.93 -12.36
C TRP A 77 12.67 -18.63 -13.39
N GLN A 78 13.92 -18.88 -13.06
CA GLN A 78 14.87 -19.59 -13.92
C GLN A 78 14.53 -21.08 -14.11
N ASN A 79 13.72 -21.66 -13.23
CA ASN A 79 13.27 -23.04 -13.38
C ASN A 79 12.21 -23.15 -14.47
N SER A 80 12.49 -23.91 -15.52
CA SER A 80 11.56 -24.12 -16.64
C SER A 80 10.41 -25.08 -16.32
N GLN A 81 10.62 -26.00 -15.36
CA GLN A 81 9.59 -26.94 -14.91
C GLN A 81 9.05 -26.51 -13.55
N ARG A 82 7.96 -25.71 -13.58
CA ARG A 82 7.36 -25.17 -12.37
C ARG A 82 6.18 -26.04 -11.94
N THR A 83 6.19 -26.42 -10.68
CA THR A 83 5.06 -27.09 -10.03
C THR A 83 4.01 -26.05 -9.58
N PRO A 84 2.76 -26.43 -9.28
CA PRO A 84 1.78 -25.53 -8.67
C PRO A 84 2.27 -24.83 -7.40
N SER A 85 3.08 -25.53 -6.58
CA SER A 85 3.70 -24.94 -5.39
C SER A 85 4.70 -23.83 -5.74
N ASP A 86 5.47 -23.97 -6.82
CA ASP A 86 6.41 -22.95 -7.27
C ASP A 86 5.66 -21.69 -7.70
N TRP A 87 4.52 -21.84 -8.36
CA TRP A 87 3.66 -20.72 -8.75
C TRP A 87 3.11 -19.96 -7.54
N VAL A 88 2.66 -20.65 -6.51
CA VAL A 88 2.24 -20.03 -5.25
C VAL A 88 3.38 -19.25 -4.63
N GLN A 89 4.57 -19.83 -4.60
CA GLN A 89 5.77 -19.20 -4.04
C GLN A 89 6.20 -17.99 -4.86
N LEU A 90 6.23 -18.08 -6.19
CA LEU A 90 6.48 -16.94 -7.10
C LEU A 90 5.51 -15.80 -6.85
N THR A 91 4.22 -16.11 -6.73
CA THR A 91 3.18 -15.12 -6.47
C THR A 91 3.40 -14.42 -5.12
N ARG A 92 3.76 -15.18 -4.07
CA ARG A 92 4.13 -14.63 -2.76
C ARG A 92 5.35 -13.71 -2.87
N CYS A 93 6.37 -14.11 -3.59
CA CYS A 93 7.57 -13.33 -3.81
C CYS A 93 7.25 -11.99 -4.50
N LEU A 94 6.40 -11.99 -5.54
CA LEU A 94 5.95 -10.76 -6.21
C LEU A 94 5.24 -9.81 -5.24
N VAL A 95 4.30 -10.33 -4.45
CA VAL A 95 3.55 -9.53 -3.49
C VAL A 95 4.47 -8.91 -2.44
N MET A 96 5.42 -9.68 -1.92
CA MET A 96 6.33 -9.26 -0.85
C MET A 96 7.48 -8.36 -1.34
N ALA A 97 7.93 -8.54 -2.57
CA ALA A 97 8.95 -7.69 -3.19
C ALA A 97 8.45 -6.29 -3.55
N HIS A 98 7.13 -6.07 -3.57
CA HIS A 98 6.55 -4.81 -3.98
C HIS A 98 6.91 -3.65 -3.05
N SER A 99 7.19 -2.49 -3.63
CA SER A 99 7.48 -1.22 -2.95
C SER A 99 6.38 -0.19 -3.24
N ARG A 100 6.29 0.85 -2.43
CA ARG A 100 5.39 2.01 -2.69
C ARG A 100 5.79 2.79 -3.94
N GLN A 101 7.03 2.69 -4.34
CA GLN A 101 7.51 3.22 -5.62
C GLN A 101 7.92 2.01 -6.46
N PRO A 102 7.04 1.55 -7.37
CA PRO A 102 7.34 0.41 -8.21
C PRO A 102 8.51 0.75 -9.13
N SER A 103 9.47 -0.16 -9.21
CA SER A 103 10.57 -0.05 -10.17
C SER A 103 10.19 -0.70 -11.49
N LYS A 104 10.77 -0.24 -12.60
CA LYS A 104 10.59 -0.85 -13.91
C LYS A 104 10.88 -2.37 -13.89
N LEU A 105 11.96 -2.78 -13.23
CA LEU A 105 12.31 -4.19 -13.09
C LEU A 105 11.25 -5.01 -12.35
N HIS A 106 10.64 -4.45 -11.30
CA HIS A 106 9.58 -5.16 -10.58
C HIS A 106 8.29 -5.24 -11.42
N SER A 107 7.97 -4.19 -12.16
CA SER A 107 6.85 -4.18 -13.11
C SER A 107 7.06 -5.22 -14.21
N HIS A 108 8.26 -5.33 -14.74
CA HIS A 108 8.61 -6.38 -15.71
C HIS A 108 8.44 -7.79 -15.15
N ARG A 109 8.85 -8.05 -13.90
CA ARG A 109 8.61 -9.35 -13.23
C ARG A 109 7.12 -9.66 -13.11
N MET A 110 6.30 -8.68 -12.77
CA MET A 110 4.85 -8.84 -12.69
C MET A 110 4.23 -9.14 -14.06
N ALA A 111 4.68 -8.46 -15.08
CA ALA A 111 4.22 -8.67 -16.45
C ALA A 111 4.62 -10.06 -16.99
N ALA A 112 5.86 -10.48 -16.80
CA ALA A 112 6.32 -11.81 -17.17
C ALA A 112 5.51 -12.90 -16.48
N TRP A 113 5.31 -12.76 -15.17
CA TRP A 113 4.47 -13.67 -14.39
C TRP A 113 3.02 -13.71 -14.90
N ALA A 114 2.43 -12.54 -15.24
CA ALA A 114 1.08 -12.43 -15.75
C ALA A 114 0.90 -13.17 -17.08
N ASN A 115 1.83 -12.99 -18.02
CA ASN A 115 1.83 -13.67 -19.30
C ASN A 115 1.84 -15.20 -19.14
N ASP A 116 2.69 -15.71 -18.29
CA ASP A 116 2.80 -17.15 -18.06
C ASP A 116 1.53 -17.70 -17.36
N VAL A 117 1.00 -16.99 -16.36
CA VAL A 117 -0.21 -17.40 -15.64
C VAL A 117 -1.44 -17.39 -16.55
N CYS A 118 -1.61 -16.38 -17.37
CA CYS A 118 -2.74 -16.29 -18.31
C CYS A 118 -2.62 -17.29 -19.48
N GLY A 119 -1.40 -17.56 -19.93
CA GLY A 119 -1.12 -18.48 -21.05
C GLY A 119 -1.16 -19.96 -20.68
N ALA A 120 -1.02 -20.26 -19.41
CA ALA A 120 -0.93 -21.63 -18.92
C ALA A 120 -2.34 -22.16 -18.61
N SER A 121 -2.75 -23.22 -19.31
CA SER A 121 -3.89 -24.07 -18.91
C SER A 121 -3.60 -24.90 -17.62
N LEU A 122 -2.67 -24.39 -16.79
CA LEU A 122 -2.03 -25.08 -15.68
C LEU A 122 -2.88 -25.15 -14.42
N TRP A 123 -3.95 -24.32 -14.35
CA TRP A 123 -4.70 -24.19 -13.11
C TRP A 123 -5.97 -25.03 -13.14
N THR A 124 -6.07 -25.97 -12.24
CA THR A 124 -7.37 -26.58 -11.92
C THR A 124 -8.22 -25.59 -11.13
N LYS A 125 -9.56 -25.66 -11.25
CA LYS A 125 -10.47 -24.78 -10.51
C LYS A 125 -10.18 -24.70 -9.00
N PRO A 126 -9.90 -25.82 -8.28
CA PRO A 126 -9.57 -25.75 -6.85
C PRO A 126 -8.24 -25.04 -6.55
N GLU A 127 -7.24 -25.15 -7.42
CA GLU A 127 -5.97 -24.44 -7.25
C GLU A 127 -6.11 -22.94 -7.47
N LEU A 128 -6.89 -22.53 -8.48
CA LEU A 128 -7.25 -21.12 -8.69
C LEU A 128 -7.95 -20.53 -7.47
N HIS A 129 -8.90 -21.25 -6.90
CA HIS A 129 -9.64 -20.80 -5.73
C HIS A 129 -8.72 -20.63 -4.50
N ALA A 130 -7.80 -21.57 -4.28
CA ALA A 130 -6.83 -21.48 -3.20
C ALA A 130 -5.88 -20.27 -3.35
N CYS A 131 -5.63 -19.81 -4.59
CA CYS A 131 -4.74 -18.68 -4.89
C CYS A 131 -5.46 -17.33 -5.02
N ASN A 132 -6.79 -17.28 -4.98
CA ASN A 132 -7.57 -16.05 -5.21
C ASN A 132 -7.10 -14.84 -4.40
N VAL A 133 -6.82 -15.01 -3.11
CA VAL A 133 -6.35 -13.91 -2.25
C VAL A 133 -5.00 -13.37 -2.75
N LEU A 134 -4.09 -14.25 -3.14
CA LEU A 134 -2.78 -13.86 -3.67
C LEU A 134 -2.92 -13.14 -5.01
N PHE A 135 -3.80 -13.62 -5.89
CA PHE A 135 -4.07 -12.99 -7.18
C PHE A 135 -4.67 -11.59 -7.03
N PHE A 136 -5.59 -11.40 -6.09
CA PHE A 136 -6.10 -10.07 -5.75
C PHE A 136 -5.00 -9.14 -5.21
N MET A 137 -4.10 -9.66 -4.40
CA MET A 137 -2.95 -8.88 -3.95
C MET A 137 -2.03 -8.48 -5.10
N VAL A 138 -1.76 -9.39 -6.05
CA VAL A 138 -1.00 -9.07 -7.28
C VAL A 138 -1.76 -8.07 -8.14
N ALA A 139 -3.06 -8.25 -8.38
CA ALA A 139 -3.89 -7.31 -9.14
C ALA A 139 -3.79 -5.89 -8.56
N ARG A 140 -3.89 -5.74 -7.26
CA ARG A 140 -3.68 -4.46 -6.59
C ARG A 140 -2.29 -3.86 -6.87
N ARG A 141 -1.24 -4.71 -6.87
CA ARG A 141 0.12 -4.24 -7.17
C ARG A 141 0.30 -3.83 -8.62
N MET A 142 -0.35 -4.55 -9.54
CA MET A 142 -0.37 -4.19 -10.97
C MET A 142 -1.10 -2.88 -11.22
N ILE A 143 -2.29 -2.68 -10.64
CA ILE A 143 -3.01 -1.41 -10.70
C ILE A 143 -2.13 -0.26 -10.23
N PHE A 144 -1.41 -0.46 -9.12
CA PHE A 144 -0.50 0.54 -8.59
C PHE A 144 0.72 0.76 -9.52
N ALA A 145 1.25 -0.30 -10.12
CA ALA A 145 2.36 -0.19 -11.08
C ALA A 145 1.94 0.55 -12.35
N LEU A 146 0.76 0.27 -12.90
CA LEU A 146 0.19 0.96 -14.05
C LEU A 146 0.00 2.47 -13.80
N GLN A 147 -0.29 2.87 -12.54
CA GLN A 147 -0.46 4.28 -12.18
C GLN A 147 0.87 5.01 -11.98
N TYR A 148 1.86 4.36 -11.39
CA TYR A 148 3.00 5.05 -10.78
C TYR A 148 4.38 4.58 -11.24
N THR A 149 4.49 3.58 -12.14
CA THR A 149 5.81 3.21 -12.67
C THR A 149 6.20 4.18 -13.77
N PRO A 150 7.30 4.96 -13.58
CA PRO A 150 7.84 5.75 -14.65
C PRO A 150 8.39 4.84 -15.76
N ASP A 151 8.23 5.26 -17.01
CA ASP A 151 8.80 4.58 -18.18
C ASP A 151 8.41 3.07 -18.26
N LEU A 152 7.16 2.76 -17.92
CA LEU A 152 6.61 1.42 -18.05
C LEU A 152 6.56 1.03 -19.53
N ASP A 153 7.03 -0.17 -19.87
CA ASP A 153 6.98 -0.66 -21.25
C ASP A 153 5.54 -1.04 -21.65
N VAL A 154 5.17 -0.78 -22.90
CA VAL A 154 3.83 -1.10 -23.46
C VAL A 154 3.50 -2.58 -23.28
N SER A 155 4.45 -3.47 -23.58
CA SER A 155 4.29 -4.91 -23.42
C SER A 155 4.00 -5.32 -21.98
N ASP A 156 4.68 -4.70 -21.03
CA ASP A 156 4.48 -4.95 -19.60
C ASP A 156 3.11 -4.44 -19.13
N ALA A 157 2.73 -3.23 -19.57
CA ALA A 157 1.41 -2.66 -19.28
C ALA A 157 0.29 -3.56 -19.82
N ARG A 158 0.42 -4.01 -21.08
CA ARG A 158 -0.54 -4.89 -21.73
C ARG A 158 -0.69 -6.24 -21.02
N ALA A 159 0.42 -6.85 -20.63
CA ALA A 159 0.40 -8.10 -19.88
C ALA A 159 -0.34 -7.96 -18.53
N MET A 160 -0.13 -6.86 -17.84
CA MET A 160 -0.84 -6.58 -16.57
C MET A 160 -2.34 -6.37 -16.81
N ILE A 161 -2.74 -5.65 -17.85
CA ILE A 161 -4.14 -5.41 -18.23
C ILE A 161 -4.82 -6.73 -18.59
N LEU A 162 -4.17 -7.58 -19.38
CA LEU A 162 -4.68 -8.90 -19.73
C LEU A 162 -4.89 -9.81 -18.51
N PHE A 163 -3.99 -9.75 -17.53
CA PHE A 163 -4.18 -10.46 -16.25
C PHE A 163 -5.39 -9.93 -15.47
N LEU A 164 -5.58 -8.61 -15.41
CA LEU A 164 -6.75 -8.01 -14.75
C LEU A 164 -8.07 -8.39 -15.46
N LEU A 165 -8.06 -8.50 -16.79
CA LEU A 165 -9.19 -9.03 -17.57
C LEU A 165 -9.40 -10.52 -17.29
N TRP A 166 -8.33 -11.32 -17.23
CA TRP A 166 -8.40 -12.74 -16.95
C TRP A 166 -9.03 -13.05 -15.60
N LEU A 167 -8.79 -12.24 -14.57
CA LEU A 167 -9.45 -12.36 -13.26
C LEU A 167 -10.97 -12.14 -13.33
N GLN A 168 -11.47 -11.56 -14.40
CA GLN A 168 -12.90 -11.34 -14.66
C GLN A 168 -13.43 -12.24 -15.77
N SER A 169 -12.67 -13.25 -16.20
CA SER A 169 -13.04 -14.18 -17.26
C SER A 169 -13.91 -15.32 -16.72
N ASP A 170 -14.46 -16.09 -17.64
CA ASP A 170 -15.32 -17.24 -17.35
C ASP A 170 -14.59 -18.42 -16.68
N SER A 171 -13.27 -18.31 -16.50
CA SER A 171 -12.49 -19.22 -15.64
C SER A 171 -12.92 -19.17 -14.17
N TYR A 172 -13.55 -18.07 -13.76
CA TYR A 172 -14.06 -17.82 -12.42
C TYR A 172 -15.59 -17.84 -12.40
N THR A 173 -16.17 -18.12 -11.25
CA THR A 173 -17.61 -17.98 -11.04
C THR A 173 -18.02 -16.51 -11.14
N THR A 174 -19.28 -16.25 -11.50
CA THR A 174 -19.81 -14.87 -11.58
C THR A 174 -19.60 -14.08 -10.28
N GLU A 175 -19.71 -14.75 -9.13
CA GLU A 175 -19.48 -14.11 -7.84
C GLU A 175 -18.01 -13.73 -7.62
N GLU A 176 -17.08 -14.58 -8.03
CA GLU A 176 -15.65 -14.29 -7.95
C GLU A 176 -15.26 -13.17 -8.91
N GLN A 177 -15.81 -13.17 -10.14
CA GLN A 177 -15.63 -12.07 -11.10
C GLN A 177 -16.11 -10.73 -10.51
N ARG A 178 -17.29 -10.72 -9.87
CA ARG A 178 -17.82 -9.53 -9.19
C ARG A 178 -16.92 -9.06 -8.06
N ARG A 179 -16.44 -9.98 -7.23
CA ARG A 179 -15.48 -9.65 -6.15
C ARG A 179 -14.19 -9.08 -6.71
N ALA A 180 -13.65 -9.66 -7.77
CA ALA A 180 -12.46 -9.16 -8.45
C ALA A 180 -12.68 -7.75 -8.99
N ALA A 181 -13.78 -7.51 -9.70
CA ALA A 181 -14.13 -6.20 -10.25
C ALA A 181 -14.27 -5.14 -9.15
N LEU A 182 -15.02 -5.42 -8.08
CA LEU A 182 -15.16 -4.51 -6.94
C LEU A 182 -13.83 -4.22 -6.25
N TYR A 183 -13.01 -5.25 -6.08
CA TYR A 183 -11.69 -5.08 -5.49
C TYR A 183 -10.82 -4.14 -6.33
N MET A 184 -10.78 -4.36 -7.65
CA MET A 184 -10.01 -3.54 -8.57
C MET A 184 -10.51 -2.09 -8.62
N LEU A 185 -11.83 -1.87 -8.67
CA LEU A 185 -12.42 -0.53 -8.62
C LEU A 185 -12.04 0.21 -7.34
N ARG A 186 -12.06 -0.48 -6.20
CA ARG A 186 -11.67 0.09 -4.90
C ARG A 186 -10.22 0.55 -4.88
N PHE A 187 -9.35 -0.08 -5.65
CA PHE A 187 -7.93 0.26 -5.72
C PHE A 187 -7.55 1.15 -6.91
N GLY A 188 -8.52 1.76 -7.55
CA GLY A 188 -8.30 2.79 -8.57
C GLY A 188 -8.05 2.23 -9.96
N LEU A 189 -8.76 1.17 -10.37
CA LEU A 189 -8.67 0.58 -11.70
C LEU A 189 -8.80 1.63 -12.80
N HIS A 190 -9.83 2.48 -12.76
CA HIS A 190 -10.06 3.48 -13.79
C HIS A 190 -8.94 4.52 -13.88
N SER A 191 -8.38 4.92 -12.73
CA SER A 191 -7.21 5.81 -12.70
C SER A 191 -5.98 5.17 -13.36
N ALA A 192 -5.78 3.85 -13.16
CA ALA A 192 -4.73 3.10 -13.84
C ALA A 192 -4.96 3.03 -15.37
N ILE A 193 -6.18 2.73 -15.79
CA ILE A 193 -6.59 2.68 -17.21
C ILE A 193 -6.39 4.06 -17.84
N ARG A 194 -6.85 5.12 -17.19
CA ARG A 194 -6.63 6.50 -17.66
C ARG A 194 -5.14 6.77 -17.91
N GLN A 195 -4.29 6.41 -16.94
CA GLN A 195 -2.84 6.60 -17.08
C GLN A 195 -2.29 5.79 -18.27
N CYS A 196 -2.75 4.55 -18.48
CA CYS A 196 -2.35 3.74 -19.63
C CYS A 196 -2.77 4.37 -20.95
N ILE A 197 -4.01 4.86 -21.08
CA ILE A 197 -4.50 5.53 -22.29
C ILE A 197 -3.68 6.79 -22.59
N LEU A 198 -3.36 7.58 -21.58
CA LEU A 198 -2.53 8.78 -21.73
C LEU A 198 -1.10 8.47 -22.15
N THR A 199 -0.54 7.36 -21.65
CA THR A 199 0.85 6.97 -21.91
C THR A 199 0.99 6.19 -23.23
N PHE A 200 0.00 5.36 -23.56
CA PHE A 200 0.01 4.43 -24.70
C PHE A 200 -1.28 4.54 -25.54
N PRO A 201 -1.57 5.67 -26.19
CA PRO A 201 -2.87 5.93 -26.78
C PRO A 201 -3.22 5.03 -27.98
N LYS A 202 -2.25 4.39 -28.62
CA LYS A 202 -2.48 3.52 -29.78
C LYS A 202 -2.49 2.03 -29.48
N GLU A 203 -1.70 1.61 -28.51
CA GLU A 203 -1.34 0.20 -28.30
C GLU A 203 -2.22 -0.52 -27.26
N ALA A 204 -2.83 0.21 -26.34
CA ALA A 204 -3.52 -0.38 -25.19
C ALA A 204 -5.04 -0.10 -25.16
N THR A 205 -5.59 0.50 -26.23
CA THR A 205 -6.96 1.06 -26.18
C THR A 205 -8.03 0.00 -26.04
N GLU A 206 -7.97 -1.08 -26.80
CA GLU A 206 -9.03 -2.11 -26.82
C GLU A 206 -9.13 -2.83 -25.47
N GLU A 207 -8.01 -3.32 -24.95
CA GLU A 207 -7.95 -4.02 -23.67
C GLU A 207 -8.31 -3.09 -22.50
N CYS A 208 -7.88 -1.81 -22.56
CA CYS A 208 -8.26 -0.80 -21.58
C CYS A 208 -9.75 -0.53 -21.57
N VAL A 209 -10.37 -0.38 -22.75
CA VAL A 209 -11.82 -0.19 -22.89
C VAL A 209 -12.56 -1.43 -22.38
N ALA A 210 -12.16 -2.62 -22.80
CA ALA A 210 -12.76 -3.87 -22.34
C ALA A 210 -12.70 -3.98 -20.80
N LEU A 211 -11.55 -3.71 -20.21
CA LEU A 211 -11.37 -3.75 -18.75
C LEU A 211 -12.18 -2.67 -18.02
N SER A 212 -12.33 -1.48 -18.61
CA SER A 212 -13.09 -0.39 -18.00
C SER A 212 -14.59 -0.65 -18.02
N LEU A 213 -15.11 -1.34 -19.04
CA LEU A 213 -16.54 -1.61 -19.21
C LEU A 213 -16.99 -2.94 -18.58
N ARG A 214 -16.07 -3.87 -18.33
CA ARG A 214 -16.41 -5.20 -17.76
C ARG A 214 -17.25 -5.11 -16.46
N PRO A 215 -17.00 -4.19 -15.51
CA PRO A 215 -17.83 -4.06 -14.33
C PRO A 215 -19.30 -3.75 -14.62
N LEU A 216 -19.64 -3.05 -15.71
CA LEU A 216 -21.03 -2.80 -16.10
C LEU A 216 -21.78 -4.10 -16.45
N VAL A 217 -21.07 -5.03 -17.09
CA VAL A 217 -21.64 -6.35 -17.44
C VAL A 217 -21.83 -7.22 -16.19
N LEU A 218 -20.90 -7.14 -15.25
CA LEU A 218 -20.92 -7.93 -14.02
C LEU A 218 -21.93 -7.43 -12.99
N PHE A 219 -22.28 -6.13 -13.03
CA PHE A 219 -23.26 -5.50 -12.16
C PHE A 219 -24.43 -4.96 -12.99
N PRO A 220 -25.30 -5.83 -13.52
CA PRO A 220 -26.53 -5.41 -14.16
C PRO A 220 -27.37 -4.59 -13.17
N GLU A 221 -28.37 -3.85 -13.66
CA GLU A 221 -29.22 -3.02 -12.80
C GLU A 221 -29.72 -3.82 -11.58
N PRO A 222 -29.73 -3.22 -10.39
CA PRO A 222 -30.24 -3.92 -9.21
C PRO A 222 -31.69 -4.27 -9.47
N THR A 223 -31.99 -5.55 -9.67
CA THR A 223 -33.33 -6.06 -9.37
C THR A 223 -33.59 -5.73 -7.90
N THR A 224 -34.79 -5.33 -7.58
CA THR A 224 -35.22 -4.94 -6.22
C THR A 224 -34.76 -5.90 -5.12
N GLU A 225 -34.61 -7.19 -5.44
CA GLU A 225 -34.08 -8.23 -4.53
C GLU A 225 -32.60 -8.06 -4.14
N PHE A 226 -31.80 -7.38 -4.95
CA PHE A 226 -30.37 -7.16 -4.64
C PHE A 226 -30.15 -5.93 -3.75
N ALA A 227 -31.06 -4.95 -3.84
CA ALA A 227 -31.04 -3.77 -2.99
C ALA A 227 -31.38 -4.09 -1.54
N GLU A 228 -32.26 -5.08 -1.32
CA GLU A 228 -32.70 -5.51 0.03
C GLU A 228 -31.65 -6.34 0.78
N LYS A 229 -30.72 -7.00 0.06
CA LYS A 229 -29.65 -7.84 0.65
C LYS A 229 -28.33 -7.09 0.90
N LEU A 230 -28.17 -5.89 0.37
CA LEU A 230 -27.05 -5.01 0.71
C LEU A 230 -27.42 -4.30 2.01
N ASP A 231 -26.89 -4.86 3.09
CA ASP A 231 -26.96 -4.36 4.45
C ASP A 231 -27.03 -2.82 4.49
N GLU A 232 -27.98 -2.27 5.22
CA GLU A 232 -28.23 -0.82 5.38
C GLU A 232 -27.00 -0.01 5.80
N SER A 233 -25.90 -0.66 6.22
CA SER A 233 -24.63 -0.04 6.56
C SER A 233 -23.75 0.34 5.38
N ALA A 234 -23.97 -0.22 4.18
CA ALA A 234 -23.19 0.09 2.99
C ALA A 234 -23.88 1.19 2.16
N SER A 235 -23.65 2.44 2.53
CA SER A 235 -24.27 3.63 1.93
C SER A 235 -23.95 3.88 0.44
N VAL A 236 -23.17 3.01 -0.22
CA VAL A 236 -22.74 3.21 -1.62
C VAL A 236 -22.84 1.91 -2.40
N SER A 237 -23.73 1.86 -3.40
CA SER A 237 -23.87 0.69 -4.27
C SER A 237 -22.59 0.47 -5.13
N PRO A 238 -22.27 -0.77 -5.51
CA PRO A 238 -21.14 -1.07 -6.42
C PRO A 238 -21.21 -0.27 -7.74
N ARG A 239 -22.42 -0.07 -8.27
CA ARG A 239 -22.65 0.71 -9.49
C ARG A 239 -22.36 2.20 -9.29
N SER A 240 -22.67 2.78 -8.14
CA SER A 240 -22.35 4.18 -7.87
C SER A 240 -20.84 4.40 -7.67
N ILE A 241 -20.12 3.42 -7.12
CA ILE A 241 -18.66 3.42 -7.08
C ILE A 241 -18.10 3.41 -8.50
N PHE A 242 -18.62 2.50 -9.36
CA PHE A 242 -18.22 2.42 -10.75
C PHE A 242 -18.48 3.73 -11.49
N ILE A 243 -19.72 4.25 -11.46
CA ILE A 243 -20.09 5.48 -12.18
C ILE A 243 -19.23 6.65 -11.72
N ARG A 244 -19.04 6.82 -10.42
CA ARG A 244 -18.20 7.89 -9.87
C ARG A 244 -16.76 7.78 -10.37
N SER A 245 -16.16 6.61 -10.30
CA SER A 245 -14.79 6.37 -10.73
C SER A 245 -14.66 6.51 -12.26
N PHE A 246 -15.61 5.97 -13.02
CA PHE A 246 -15.62 6.03 -14.49
C PHE A 246 -15.76 7.48 -14.99
N VAL A 247 -16.70 8.24 -14.46
CA VAL A 247 -16.88 9.65 -14.82
C VAL A 247 -15.65 10.47 -14.43
N SER A 248 -15.15 10.29 -13.21
CA SER A 248 -13.98 11.05 -12.73
C SER A 248 -12.71 10.74 -13.51
N ASP A 249 -12.46 9.48 -13.82
CA ASP A 249 -11.14 9.06 -14.29
C ASP A 249 -11.09 8.80 -15.80
N ILE A 250 -12.20 8.45 -16.44
CA ILE A 250 -12.25 8.09 -17.87
C ILE A 250 -12.91 9.17 -18.71
N LEU A 251 -14.09 9.67 -18.33
CA LEU A 251 -14.81 10.66 -19.16
C LEU A 251 -14.22 12.07 -19.09
N THR A 252 -13.24 12.32 -18.22
CA THR A 252 -12.51 13.59 -18.15
C THR A 252 -11.22 13.60 -18.99
N LEU A 253 -10.96 12.53 -19.76
CA LEU A 253 -9.88 12.45 -20.76
C LEU A 253 -10.22 13.31 -21.98
#